data_f03312215c8e0bf810a6c934f11c7c4b
#
_entry.id   f03312215c8e0bf810a6c934f11c7c4b
#
_cell.length_a   1.000
_cell.length_b   1.000
_cell.length_c   1.000
_cell.angle_alpha   90.00
_cell.angle_beta   90.00
_cell.angle_gamma   90.00
#
_symmetry.space_group_name_H-M   'P 1'
#
loop_
_entity.id
_entity.type
_entity.pdbx_description
1 polymer ?
#
loop_
_entity_poly.entity_id
_entity_poly.type
_entity_poly.pdbx_seq_one_letter_code
_entity_poly.pdbx_strand_id
1 'polypeptide(L)'
;LFPYTTLFRSCNSRLTALGLNSNAAFHRSKLILKIYRDVVWVLSERAEELQETAWIMGEQDIESGLCYLENFAPDIELQAFEEKVCCLVQNQMLVNIIDRALLRLKRYPDRGELYYEILTKQFIYRFNSTEKELLEELNIERSVFYDRKREAIYLFSVCLFGYSIPEVLEELPRLNPDKSPT
;
A
#
# COMPACT_ATOMS: atom_id res chain seq x y z
N LEU A 1 3.58 -15.39 31.40
CA LEU A 1 3.88 -15.69 30.00
C LEU A 1 3.36 -14.54 29.17
N PHE A 2 4.27 -13.75 28.62
CA PHE A 2 3.93 -12.52 27.90
C PHE A 2 3.20 -12.86 26.59
N PRO A 3 2.01 -12.31 26.31
CA PRO A 3 1.25 -12.54 25.06
C PRO A 3 2.04 -12.15 23.80
N TYR A 4 3.01 -11.27 23.93
CA TYR A 4 3.99 -10.86 22.91
C TYR A 4 4.72 -12.04 22.24
N THR A 5 5.11 -13.05 23.01
CA THR A 5 5.85 -14.21 22.47
C THR A 5 4.98 -15.10 21.57
N THR A 6 3.67 -15.15 21.81
CA THR A 6 2.75 -16.03 21.07
C THR A 6 2.44 -15.46 19.69
N LEU A 7 2.08 -14.16 19.59
CA LEU A 7 1.82 -13.49 18.31
C LEU A 7 3.09 -13.47 17.43
N PHE A 8 4.22 -13.12 18.01
CA PHE A 8 5.50 -13.10 17.29
C PHE A 8 5.87 -14.48 16.72
N ARG A 9 5.74 -15.55 17.52
CA ARG A 9 5.97 -16.93 17.07
C ARG A 9 5.02 -17.31 15.94
N SER A 10 3.74 -16.99 16.05
CA SER A 10 2.75 -17.26 15.02
C SER A 10 3.06 -16.52 13.72
N CYS A 11 3.37 -15.23 13.78
CA CYS A 11 3.77 -14.45 12.60
C CYS A 11 5.05 -14.98 11.96
N ASN A 12 6.07 -15.28 12.77
CA ASN A 12 7.33 -15.84 12.29
C ASN A 12 7.12 -17.20 11.60
N SER A 13 6.35 -18.10 12.21
CA SER A 13 6.02 -19.40 11.62
C SER A 13 5.30 -19.25 10.28
N ARG A 14 4.35 -18.33 10.16
CA ARG A 14 3.62 -18.07 8.91
C ARG A 14 4.52 -17.50 7.82
N LEU A 15 5.36 -16.51 8.15
CA LEU A 15 6.31 -15.96 7.18
C LEU A 15 7.33 -16.98 6.72
N THR A 16 7.83 -17.84 7.63
CA THR A 16 8.73 -18.93 7.28
C THR A 16 8.05 -19.97 6.36
N ALA A 17 6.79 -20.30 6.61
CA ALA A 17 6.00 -21.18 5.75
C ALA A 17 5.82 -20.64 4.33
N LEU A 18 5.85 -19.30 4.16
CA LEU A 18 5.86 -18.61 2.87
C LEU A 18 7.25 -18.50 2.23
N GLY A 19 8.28 -19.12 2.83
CA GLY A 19 9.65 -19.02 2.37
C GLY A 19 10.33 -17.67 2.64
N LEU A 20 9.75 -16.84 3.51
CA LEU A 20 10.22 -15.49 3.80
C LEU A 20 11.01 -15.44 5.12
N ASN A 21 12.11 -14.71 5.10
CA ASN A 21 12.80 -14.34 6.33
C ASN A 21 11.98 -13.30 7.09
N SER A 22 11.57 -13.61 8.32
CA SER A 22 10.71 -12.80 9.16
C SER A 22 11.27 -11.37 9.42
N ASN A 23 12.58 -11.25 9.66
CA ASN A 23 13.21 -9.95 9.88
C ASN A 23 13.23 -9.13 8.57
N ALA A 24 13.54 -9.75 7.45
CA ALA A 24 13.50 -9.08 6.15
C ALA A 24 12.08 -8.61 5.81
N ALA A 25 11.06 -9.44 6.05
CA ALA A 25 9.65 -9.08 5.86
C ALA A 25 9.25 -7.90 6.75
N PHE A 26 9.63 -7.92 8.02
CA PHE A 26 9.39 -6.81 8.95
C PHE A 26 10.00 -5.49 8.46
N HIS A 27 11.28 -5.50 8.08
CA HIS A 27 11.97 -4.30 7.61
C HIS A 27 11.39 -3.77 6.30
N ARG A 28 11.04 -4.64 5.35
CA ARG A 28 10.38 -4.27 4.09
C ARG A 28 9.01 -3.68 4.34
N SER A 29 8.19 -4.29 5.20
CA SER A 29 6.87 -3.77 5.57
C SER A 29 6.95 -2.39 6.22
N LYS A 30 7.91 -2.20 7.13
CA LYS A 30 8.16 -0.90 7.77
C LYS A 30 8.58 0.16 6.75
N LEU A 31 9.39 -0.20 5.75
CA LEU A 31 9.77 0.70 4.66
C LEU A 31 8.55 1.07 3.81
N ILE A 32 7.76 0.10 3.39
CA ILE A 32 6.54 0.31 2.61
C ILE A 32 5.56 1.26 3.33
N LEU A 33 5.33 1.05 4.64
CA LEU A 33 4.50 1.95 5.44
C LEU A 33 5.06 3.38 5.49
N LYS A 34 6.38 3.55 5.55
CA LYS A 34 7.01 4.87 5.57
C LYS A 34 6.84 5.64 4.27
N ILE A 35 6.93 4.96 3.13
CA ILE A 35 6.81 5.59 1.82
C ILE A 35 5.37 5.79 1.36
N TYR A 36 4.37 5.22 2.07
CA TYR A 36 2.96 5.27 1.66
C TYR A 36 2.47 6.69 1.39
N ARG A 37 2.75 7.64 2.30
CA ARG A 37 2.33 9.04 2.13
C ARG A 37 2.93 9.69 0.89
N ASP A 38 4.21 9.43 0.65
CA ASP A 38 4.93 9.98 -0.49
C ASP A 38 4.34 9.42 -1.79
N VAL A 39 4.01 8.12 -1.80
CA VAL A 39 3.35 7.47 -2.95
C VAL A 39 1.96 8.05 -3.19
N VAL A 40 1.15 8.22 -2.15
CA VAL A 40 -0.20 8.82 -2.27
C VAL A 40 -0.12 10.27 -2.75
N TRP A 41 0.85 11.04 -2.25
CA TRP A 41 1.08 12.42 -2.71
C TRP A 41 1.43 12.46 -4.21
N VAL A 42 2.40 11.66 -4.64
CA VAL A 42 2.81 11.58 -6.05
C VAL A 42 1.65 11.10 -6.94
N LEU A 43 0.81 10.18 -6.45
CA LEU A 43 -0.40 9.75 -7.17
C LEU A 43 -1.36 10.90 -7.43
N SER A 44 -1.65 11.69 -6.39
CA SER A 44 -2.57 12.83 -6.52
C SER A 44 -2.03 13.86 -7.50
N GLU A 45 -0.76 14.23 -7.39
CA GLU A 45 -0.10 15.20 -8.25
C GLU A 45 -0.07 14.73 -9.72
N ARG A 46 0.31 13.48 -9.97
CA ARG A 46 0.35 12.92 -11.34
C ARG A 46 -1.03 12.72 -11.95
N ALA A 47 -2.03 12.36 -11.13
CA ALA A 47 -3.40 12.27 -11.62
C ALA A 47 -3.93 13.63 -12.07
N GLU A 48 -3.62 14.71 -11.32
CA GLU A 48 -3.95 16.08 -11.69
C GLU A 48 -3.23 16.50 -12.98
N GLU A 49 -1.93 16.23 -13.12
CA GLU A 49 -1.16 16.52 -14.33
C GLU A 49 -1.71 15.80 -15.57
N LEU A 50 -2.08 14.53 -15.46
CA LEU A 50 -2.66 13.77 -16.56
C LEU A 50 -4.04 14.30 -16.95
N GLN A 51 -4.85 14.66 -15.95
CA GLN A 51 -6.16 15.25 -16.18
C GLN A 51 -6.06 16.62 -16.87
N GLU A 52 -5.12 17.47 -16.47
CA GLU A 52 -4.84 18.75 -17.13
C GLU A 52 -4.37 18.53 -18.56
N THR A 53 -3.52 17.54 -18.81
CA THR A 53 -3.04 17.21 -20.15
C THR A 53 -4.18 16.77 -21.05
N ALA A 54 -5.06 15.88 -20.59
CA ALA A 54 -6.24 15.47 -21.33
C ALA A 54 -7.17 16.66 -21.62
N TRP A 55 -7.38 17.53 -20.65
CA TRP A 55 -8.18 18.76 -20.81
C TRP A 55 -7.61 19.71 -21.86
N ILE A 56 -6.30 19.92 -21.91
CA ILE A 56 -5.62 20.74 -22.93
C ILE A 56 -5.84 20.16 -24.33
N MET A 57 -5.95 18.83 -24.46
CA MET A 57 -6.27 18.13 -25.70
C MET A 57 -7.77 18.22 -26.07
N GLY A 58 -8.60 18.79 -25.22
CA GLY A 58 -10.05 18.87 -25.40
C GLY A 58 -10.82 17.65 -24.93
N GLU A 59 -10.16 16.76 -24.19
CA GLU A 59 -10.75 15.51 -23.69
C GLU A 59 -11.22 15.68 -22.22
N GLN A 60 -12.22 14.87 -21.81
CA GLN A 60 -12.84 15.00 -20.50
C GLN A 60 -12.13 14.17 -19.42
N ASP A 61 -11.39 13.15 -19.81
CA ASP A 61 -10.72 12.23 -18.91
C ASP A 61 -9.45 11.65 -19.53
N ILE A 62 -8.67 10.94 -18.69
CA ILE A 62 -7.37 10.36 -19.08
C ILE A 62 -7.52 9.29 -20.17
N GLU A 63 -8.59 8.49 -20.14
CA GLU A 63 -8.84 7.41 -21.10
C GLU A 63 -9.14 7.99 -22.48
N SER A 64 -9.98 9.02 -22.56
CA SER A 64 -10.24 9.76 -23.79
C SER A 64 -8.99 10.45 -24.32
N GLY A 65 -8.16 11.02 -23.43
CA GLY A 65 -6.88 11.62 -23.81
C GLY A 65 -5.91 10.61 -24.41
N LEU A 66 -5.82 9.41 -23.85
CA LEU A 66 -4.99 8.34 -24.39
C LEU A 66 -5.48 7.91 -25.78
N CYS A 67 -6.79 7.69 -25.94
CA CYS A 67 -7.39 7.34 -27.22
C CYS A 67 -7.19 8.42 -28.30
N TYR A 68 -7.24 9.69 -27.93
CA TYR A 68 -6.91 10.81 -28.83
C TYR A 68 -5.46 10.72 -29.29
N LEU A 69 -4.52 10.52 -28.39
CA LEU A 69 -3.09 10.42 -28.70
C LEU A 69 -2.76 9.23 -29.59
N GLU A 70 -3.38 8.06 -29.33
CA GLU A 70 -3.23 6.86 -30.17
C GLU A 70 -3.62 7.10 -31.64
N ASN A 71 -4.59 7.97 -31.89
CA ASN A 71 -5.10 8.21 -33.22
C ASN A 71 -4.47 9.41 -33.94
N PHE A 72 -3.97 10.41 -33.21
CA PHE A 72 -3.65 11.71 -33.80
C PHE A 72 -2.28 12.27 -33.40
N ALA A 73 -1.60 11.72 -32.39
CA ALA A 73 -0.34 12.28 -31.91
C ALA A 73 0.90 11.59 -32.54
N PRO A 74 2.05 12.27 -32.54
CA PRO A 74 3.34 11.63 -32.84
C PRO A 74 3.68 10.56 -31.78
N ASP A 75 4.34 9.48 -32.21
CA ASP A 75 4.70 8.33 -31.36
C ASP A 75 5.43 8.72 -30.06
N ILE A 76 6.24 9.79 -30.10
CA ILE A 76 6.99 10.26 -28.93
C ILE A 76 6.07 10.83 -27.84
N GLU A 77 5.03 11.58 -28.25
CA GLU A 77 4.07 12.17 -27.29
C GLU A 77 3.17 11.07 -26.70
N LEU A 78 2.73 10.12 -27.52
CA LEU A 78 1.99 8.95 -27.09
C LEU A 78 2.79 8.15 -26.05
N GLN A 79 4.04 7.81 -26.35
CA GLN A 79 4.90 7.05 -25.46
C GLN A 79 5.11 7.74 -24.10
N ALA A 80 5.35 9.06 -24.10
CA ALA A 80 5.52 9.84 -22.88
C ALA A 80 4.26 9.86 -22.00
N PHE A 81 3.08 9.91 -22.62
CA PHE A 81 1.81 9.87 -21.91
C PHE A 81 1.53 8.46 -21.35
N GLU A 82 1.75 7.41 -22.15
CA GLU A 82 1.62 6.01 -21.72
C GLU A 82 2.51 5.69 -20.53
N GLU A 83 3.77 6.14 -20.52
CA GLU A 83 4.68 5.95 -19.39
C GLU A 83 4.14 6.59 -18.10
N LYS A 84 3.54 7.78 -18.20
CA LYS A 84 2.91 8.46 -17.04
C LYS A 84 1.69 7.68 -16.53
N VAL A 85 0.81 7.21 -17.43
CA VAL A 85 -0.35 6.39 -17.08
C VAL A 85 0.08 5.08 -16.43
N CYS A 86 1.06 4.37 -17.01
CA CYS A 86 1.60 3.14 -16.42
C CYS A 86 2.15 3.36 -15.00
N CYS A 87 2.88 4.46 -14.78
CA CYS A 87 3.39 4.80 -13.46
C CYS A 87 2.27 5.10 -12.46
N LEU A 88 1.21 5.78 -12.88
CA LEU A 88 0.02 6.04 -12.06
C LEU A 88 -0.63 4.72 -11.64
N VAL A 89 -0.89 3.82 -12.58
CA VAL A 89 -1.51 2.52 -12.35
C VAL A 89 -0.68 1.66 -11.38
N GLN A 90 0.64 1.62 -11.55
CA GLN A 90 1.55 0.87 -10.66
C GLN A 90 1.51 1.40 -9.22
N ASN A 91 1.52 2.73 -9.06
CA ASN A 91 1.44 3.36 -7.75
C ASN A 91 0.07 3.12 -7.10
N GLN A 92 -1.02 3.22 -7.87
CA GLN A 92 -2.37 2.91 -7.39
C GLN A 92 -2.50 1.45 -6.94
N MET A 93 -1.88 0.54 -7.66
CA MET A 93 -1.85 -0.87 -7.29
C MET A 93 -1.10 -1.10 -5.97
N LEU A 94 0.02 -0.42 -5.75
CA LEU A 94 0.75 -0.47 -4.48
C LEU A 94 -0.10 0.03 -3.31
N VAL A 95 -0.79 1.15 -3.49
CA VAL A 95 -1.72 1.69 -2.47
C VAL A 95 -2.82 0.67 -2.15
N ASN A 96 -3.46 0.09 -3.17
CA ASN A 96 -4.50 -0.93 -2.99
C ASN A 96 -3.99 -2.15 -2.20
N ILE A 97 -2.78 -2.62 -2.47
CA ILE A 97 -2.16 -3.74 -1.75
C ILE A 97 -1.99 -3.39 -0.26
N ILE A 98 -1.50 -2.18 0.03
CA ILE A 98 -1.28 -1.71 1.40
C ILE A 98 -2.61 -1.57 2.14
N ASP A 99 -3.61 -0.95 1.52
CA ASP A 99 -4.94 -0.75 2.10
C ASP A 99 -5.64 -2.07 2.41
N ARG A 100 -5.59 -3.05 1.50
CA ARG A 100 -6.09 -4.42 1.75
C ARG A 100 -5.39 -5.07 2.93
N ALA A 101 -4.07 -4.93 3.04
CA ALA A 101 -3.31 -5.48 4.16
C ALA A 101 -3.69 -4.82 5.50
N LEU A 102 -3.88 -3.50 5.52
CA LEU A 102 -4.33 -2.75 6.69
C LEU A 102 -5.75 -3.12 7.12
N LEU A 103 -6.68 -3.27 6.18
CA LEU A 103 -8.04 -3.70 6.47
C LEU A 103 -8.10 -5.13 7.02
N ARG A 104 -7.25 -6.02 6.52
CA ARG A 104 -7.11 -7.39 7.04
C ARG A 104 -6.54 -7.39 8.45
N LEU A 105 -5.52 -6.58 8.71
CA LEU A 105 -4.96 -6.38 10.04
C LEU A 105 -6.01 -5.87 11.02
N LYS A 106 -6.84 -4.90 10.63
CA LYS A 106 -7.93 -4.36 11.45
C LYS A 106 -8.90 -5.45 11.91
N ARG A 107 -9.17 -6.44 11.05
CA ARG A 107 -10.09 -7.56 11.34
C ARG A 107 -9.47 -8.66 12.21
N TYR A 108 -8.21 -8.53 12.60
CA TYR A 108 -7.56 -9.52 13.45
C TYR A 108 -8.25 -9.56 14.84
N PRO A 109 -8.61 -10.76 15.37
CA PRO A 109 -9.45 -10.88 16.55
C PRO A 109 -8.88 -10.28 17.83
N ASP A 110 -7.54 -10.36 17.99
CA ASP A 110 -6.85 -9.85 19.18
C ASP A 110 -6.19 -8.50 18.86
N ARG A 111 -6.78 -7.41 19.32
CA ARG A 111 -6.26 -6.04 19.19
C ARG A 111 -6.05 -5.54 17.76
N GLY A 112 -6.73 -6.12 16.77
CA GLY A 112 -6.60 -5.71 15.38
C GLY A 112 -6.92 -4.23 15.16
N GLU A 113 -7.93 -3.69 15.83
CA GLU A 113 -8.27 -2.26 15.76
C GLU A 113 -7.16 -1.37 16.32
N LEU A 114 -6.61 -1.72 17.49
CA LEU A 114 -5.49 -0.97 18.08
C LEU A 114 -4.26 -0.97 17.16
N TYR A 115 -3.93 -2.12 16.57
CA TYR A 115 -2.82 -2.23 15.62
C TYR A 115 -3.05 -1.38 14.38
N TYR A 116 -4.28 -1.39 13.85
CA TYR A 116 -4.68 -0.56 12.72
C TYR A 116 -4.55 0.93 13.06
N GLU A 117 -5.05 1.37 14.20
CA GLU A 117 -4.94 2.77 14.64
C GLU A 117 -3.49 3.22 14.80
N ILE A 118 -2.64 2.41 15.43
CA ILE A 118 -1.21 2.72 15.59
C ILE A 118 -0.54 2.92 14.22
N LEU A 119 -0.77 2.01 13.26
CA LEU A 119 -0.14 2.10 11.94
C LEU A 119 -0.70 3.25 11.11
N THR A 120 -2.02 3.45 11.11
CA THR A 120 -2.65 4.50 10.31
C THR A 120 -2.29 5.90 10.80
N LYS A 121 -2.34 6.14 12.09
CA LYS A 121 -1.97 7.45 12.67
C LYS A 121 -0.49 7.78 12.47
N GLN A 122 0.37 6.77 12.50
CA GLN A 122 1.80 6.99 12.39
C GLN A 122 2.31 7.07 10.95
N PHE A 123 1.73 6.29 10.03
CA PHE A 123 2.28 6.11 8.69
C PHE A 123 1.34 6.55 7.56
N ILE A 124 0.02 6.49 7.77
CA ILE A 124 -0.96 6.64 6.71
C ILE A 124 -1.56 8.06 6.68
N TYR A 125 -1.97 8.59 7.83
CA TYR A 125 -2.62 9.88 7.87
C TYR A 125 -1.72 11.01 7.36
N ARG A 126 -2.33 11.97 6.66
CA ARG A 126 -1.65 13.10 6.03
C ARG A 126 -0.78 13.89 7.02
N PHE A 127 -1.28 14.12 8.23
CA PHE A 127 -0.57 14.84 9.27
C PHE A 127 0.07 13.87 10.27
N ASN A 128 1.36 14.09 10.54
CA ASN A 128 2.07 13.32 11.53
C ASN A 128 1.59 13.74 12.93
N SER A 129 0.97 12.82 13.65
CA SER A 129 0.81 12.98 15.08
C SER A 129 2.16 12.81 15.78
N THR A 130 2.43 13.66 16.74
CA THR A 130 3.60 13.48 17.60
C THR A 130 3.46 12.22 18.46
N GLU A 131 4.57 11.64 18.91
CA GLU A 131 4.53 10.48 19.81
C GLU A 131 3.66 10.75 21.04
N LYS A 132 3.78 11.95 21.61
CA LYS A 132 3.02 12.34 22.79
C LYS A 132 1.51 12.35 22.52
N GLU A 133 1.07 12.96 21.43
CA GLU A 133 -0.33 12.98 21.01
C GLU A 133 -0.87 11.56 20.82
N LEU A 134 -0.09 10.67 20.17
CA LEU A 134 -0.49 9.26 19.97
C LEU A 134 -0.66 8.50 21.28
N LEU A 135 0.25 8.70 22.25
CA LEU A 135 0.17 8.05 23.55
C LEU A 135 -1.04 8.53 24.36
N GLU A 136 -1.32 9.84 24.33
CA GLU A 136 -2.48 10.45 24.99
C GLU A 136 -3.80 9.97 24.34
N GLU A 137 -3.88 9.97 23.02
CA GLU A 137 -5.09 9.57 22.29
C GLU A 137 -5.41 8.07 22.44
N LEU A 138 -4.38 7.22 22.37
CA LEU A 138 -4.54 5.77 22.54
C LEU A 138 -4.62 5.35 24.01
N ASN A 139 -4.39 6.26 24.95
CA ASN A 139 -4.35 6.04 26.38
C ASN A 139 -3.48 4.83 26.78
N ILE A 140 -2.26 4.78 26.26
CA ILE A 140 -1.30 3.71 26.51
C ILE A 140 0.07 4.28 26.92
N GLU A 141 0.79 3.51 27.72
CA GLU A 141 2.16 3.84 28.11
C GLU A 141 3.13 3.71 26.94
N ARG A 142 4.21 4.49 26.99
CA ARG A 142 5.24 4.53 25.94
C ARG A 142 5.85 3.15 25.64
N SER A 143 6.16 2.38 26.66
CA SER A 143 6.72 1.03 26.51
C SER A 143 5.75 0.10 25.80
N VAL A 144 4.47 0.15 26.19
CA VAL A 144 3.38 -0.62 25.59
C VAL A 144 3.17 -0.22 24.13
N PHE A 145 3.24 1.09 23.82
CA PHE A 145 3.12 1.59 22.44
C PHE A 145 4.16 0.96 21.51
N TYR A 146 5.43 0.96 21.90
CA TYR A 146 6.49 0.38 21.07
C TYR A 146 6.33 -1.13 20.86
N ASP A 147 5.90 -1.85 21.89
CA ASP A 147 5.60 -3.27 21.80
C ASP A 147 4.43 -3.53 20.83
N ARG A 148 3.32 -2.78 20.98
CA ARG A 148 2.15 -2.89 20.10
C ARG A 148 2.46 -2.50 18.66
N LYS A 149 3.24 -1.45 18.46
CA LYS A 149 3.70 -1.03 17.13
C LYS A 149 4.54 -2.12 16.46
N ARG A 150 5.42 -2.77 17.20
CA ARG A 150 6.24 -3.86 16.67
C ARG A 150 5.38 -5.06 16.30
N GLU A 151 4.45 -5.46 17.17
CA GLU A 151 3.46 -6.51 16.90
C GLU A 151 2.62 -6.18 15.64
N ALA A 152 2.13 -4.94 15.55
CA ALA A 152 1.36 -4.47 14.40
C ALA A 152 2.12 -4.58 13.09
N ILE A 153 3.41 -4.20 13.04
CA ILE A 153 4.23 -4.32 11.83
C ILE A 153 4.46 -5.79 11.46
N TYR A 154 4.69 -6.69 12.43
CA TYR A 154 4.81 -8.12 12.13
C TYR A 154 3.51 -8.71 11.58
N LEU A 155 2.37 -8.39 12.18
CA LEU A 155 1.08 -8.85 11.69
C LEU A 155 0.75 -8.26 10.32
N PHE A 156 1.06 -6.98 10.10
CA PHE A 156 0.96 -6.33 8.79
C PHE A 156 1.82 -7.04 7.74
N SER A 157 3.03 -7.47 8.10
CA SER A 157 3.90 -8.24 7.19
C SER A 157 3.25 -9.55 6.74
N VAL A 158 2.58 -10.25 7.66
CA VAL A 158 1.82 -11.47 7.32
C VAL A 158 0.63 -11.14 6.41
N CYS A 159 -0.11 -10.07 6.71
CA CYS A 159 -1.24 -9.64 5.87
C CYS A 159 -0.78 -9.22 4.47
N LEU A 160 0.34 -8.50 4.38
CA LEU A 160 0.89 -8.00 3.13
C LEU A 160 1.41 -9.14 2.24
N PHE A 161 2.39 -9.91 2.72
CA PHE A 161 3.07 -10.93 1.94
C PHE A 161 2.29 -12.24 1.83
N GLY A 162 1.49 -12.58 2.85
CA GLY A 162 0.74 -13.83 2.87
C GLY A 162 -0.61 -13.77 2.17
N TYR A 163 -1.17 -12.57 1.97
CA TYR A 163 -2.51 -12.43 1.43
C TYR A 163 -2.61 -11.34 0.36
N SER A 164 -2.36 -10.07 0.70
CA SER A 164 -2.70 -8.96 -0.19
C SER A 164 -1.90 -8.94 -1.49
N ILE A 165 -0.61 -9.23 -1.46
CA ILE A 165 0.22 -9.35 -2.66
C ILE A 165 -0.23 -10.55 -3.52
N PRO A 166 -0.36 -11.79 -3.00
CA PRO A 166 -0.87 -12.91 -3.78
C PRO A 166 -2.24 -12.66 -4.40
N GLU A 167 -3.20 -12.09 -3.65
CA GLU A 167 -4.54 -11.79 -4.14
C GLU A 167 -4.51 -10.85 -5.35
N VAL A 168 -3.73 -9.77 -5.28
CA VAL A 168 -3.61 -8.82 -6.40
C VAL A 168 -2.91 -9.45 -7.60
N LEU A 169 -1.87 -10.26 -7.37
CA LEU A 169 -1.21 -10.98 -8.47
C LEU A 169 -2.13 -11.98 -9.17
N GLU A 170 -3.06 -12.61 -8.46
CA GLU A 170 -4.08 -13.50 -9.04
C GLU A 170 -5.17 -12.74 -9.81
N GLU A 171 -5.44 -11.48 -9.43
CA GLU A 171 -6.41 -10.63 -10.12
C GLU A 171 -5.87 -10.05 -11.44
N LEU A 172 -4.55 -9.81 -11.55
CA LEU A 172 -3.92 -9.20 -12.73
C LEU A 172 -4.21 -9.89 -14.08
N PRO A 173 -4.16 -11.24 -14.18
CA PRO A 173 -4.48 -11.92 -15.44
C PRO A 173 -5.94 -11.75 -15.87
N ARG A 174 -6.85 -11.50 -14.91
CA ARG A 174 -8.28 -11.30 -15.17
C ARG A 174 -8.60 -9.90 -15.70
N LEU A 175 -7.74 -8.92 -15.40
CA LEU A 175 -7.86 -7.55 -15.87
C LEU A 175 -7.31 -7.35 -17.30
N ASN A 176 -6.45 -8.26 -17.79
CA ASN A 176 -5.88 -8.24 -19.13
C ASN A 176 -6.06 -9.60 -19.83
N PRO A 177 -7.28 -9.97 -20.31
CA PRO A 177 -7.54 -11.25 -20.94
C PRO A 177 -6.78 -11.43 -22.28
N ASP A 178 -6.31 -10.35 -22.93
CA ASP A 178 -5.64 -10.38 -24.23
C ASP A 178 -4.12 -10.67 -24.17
N LYS A 179 -3.54 -10.80 -22.98
CA LYS A 179 -2.12 -11.17 -22.80
C LYS A 179 -1.98 -12.60 -22.26
N SER A 180 -2.58 -13.58 -22.92
CA SER A 180 -2.22 -14.97 -22.72
C SER A 180 -0.87 -15.23 -23.38
N PRO A 181 0.14 -15.79 -22.68
CA PRO A 181 1.38 -16.19 -23.32
C PRO A 181 1.10 -17.35 -24.27
N THR A 182 1.39 -17.14 -25.55
CA THR A 182 1.54 -18.18 -26.56
C THR A 182 2.79 -19.01 -26.29
#